data_6c9ae6bd5b8eea74bab21f40d5842e17
#
_entry.id   6c9ae6bd5b8eea74bab21f40d5842e17
#
_cell.length_a   1.000
_cell.length_b   1.000
_cell.length_c   1.000
_cell.angle_alpha   90.00
_cell.angle_beta   90.00
_cell.angle_gamma   90.00
#
_symmetry.space_group_name_H-M   'P 1'
#
loop_
_entity.id
_entity.type
_entity.pdbx_description
1 polymer ?
#
loop_
_entity_poly.entity_id
_entity_poly.type
_entity_poly.pdbx_seq_one_letter_code
_entity_poly.pdbx_strand_id
1 'polypeptide(L)'
;MSDSTSSSPLNPISIVDSEYCVPDEIRFHIGRKCFDLDEYSFTVTDDSGKINWEIIMYNPLRGDNKFRVHDNEGKIIMTLQESNFEVFSRSSYAAYKGDSTEEKDFLFSVTRTWGLFWKCDLKGYLPSTKEEKGGFDFEVVAFWLNKDFVVKQKGGHVLVDGYFVGGNWIGGSSSFNVIVSSNVDYAFIVALAVMFFDSSIGSARVWKDHPDDIVSD
;
A
#
# COMPACT_ATOMS: atom_id res chain seq x y z
N MET A 1 0.53 -37.53 18.65
CA MET A 1 1.40 -36.53 19.30
C MET A 1 1.51 -35.39 18.32
N SER A 2 0.69 -34.38 18.50
CA SER A 2 0.66 -33.17 17.68
C SER A 2 1.51 -32.12 18.38
N ASP A 3 2.68 -31.85 17.79
CA ASP A 3 3.52 -30.72 18.21
C ASP A 3 2.79 -29.40 17.94
N SER A 4 2.22 -28.85 18.99
CA SER A 4 1.79 -27.47 19.02
C SER A 4 3.03 -26.58 19.18
N THR A 5 3.61 -26.15 18.08
CA THR A 5 4.59 -25.07 18.07
C THR A 5 3.88 -23.79 18.57
N SER A 6 4.06 -23.52 19.86
CA SER A 6 3.69 -22.22 20.44
C SER A 6 4.64 -21.18 19.85
N SER A 7 4.18 -20.47 18.84
CA SER A 7 4.86 -19.26 18.38
C SER A 7 4.85 -18.25 19.53
N SER A 8 6.01 -17.85 20.00
CA SER A 8 6.16 -16.74 20.95
C SER A 8 5.41 -15.52 20.39
N PRO A 9 4.69 -14.75 21.25
CA PRO A 9 4.04 -13.56 20.78
C PRO A 9 5.05 -12.61 20.14
N LEU A 10 4.87 -12.33 18.87
CA LEU A 10 5.70 -11.38 18.15
C LEU A 10 5.58 -10.01 18.82
N ASN A 11 6.70 -9.34 19.02
CA ASN A 11 6.67 -7.95 19.45
C ASN A 11 5.83 -7.14 18.44
N PRO A 12 4.96 -6.23 18.92
CA PRO A 12 4.14 -5.41 18.04
C PRO A 12 5.00 -4.64 17.02
N ILE A 13 4.60 -4.71 15.75
CA ILE A 13 5.21 -3.92 14.65
C ILE A 13 4.35 -2.68 14.49
N SER A 14 4.67 -1.63 15.25
CA SER A 14 3.98 -0.35 15.24
C SER A 14 4.79 0.66 14.42
N ILE A 15 4.16 1.22 13.39
CA ILE A 15 4.78 2.17 12.44
C ILE A 15 4.00 3.49 12.46
N VAL A 16 2.67 3.45 12.41
CA VAL A 16 1.81 4.63 12.47
C VAL A 16 1.45 4.94 13.93
N ASP A 17 0.84 3.96 14.62
CA ASP A 17 0.57 4.05 16.06
C ASP A 17 0.34 2.65 16.64
N SER A 18 0.63 2.48 17.93
CA SER A 18 0.42 1.22 18.63
C SER A 18 -1.06 0.84 18.78
N GLU A 19 -1.97 1.80 18.72
CA GLU A 19 -3.42 1.55 18.74
C GLU A 19 -3.90 0.71 17.54
N TYR A 20 -3.15 0.71 16.43
CA TYR A 20 -3.44 -0.07 15.23
C TYR A 20 -2.84 -1.49 15.26
N CYS A 21 -2.15 -1.87 16.35
CA CYS A 21 -1.63 -3.21 16.56
C CYS A 21 -2.62 -4.03 17.39
N VAL A 22 -3.44 -4.86 16.75
CA VAL A 22 -4.41 -5.71 17.44
C VAL A 22 -3.84 -7.11 17.71
N PRO A 23 -4.24 -7.77 18.81
CA PRO A 23 -3.70 -9.07 19.21
C PRO A 23 -4.11 -10.22 18.29
N ASP A 24 -5.20 -10.05 17.56
CA ASP A 24 -5.76 -11.05 16.66
C ASP A 24 -5.52 -10.66 15.20
N GLU A 25 -5.58 -11.66 14.31
CA GLU A 25 -5.61 -11.44 12.87
C GLU A 25 -6.85 -10.61 12.50
N ILE A 26 -6.67 -9.62 11.64
CA ILE A 26 -7.77 -8.77 11.18
C ILE A 26 -7.85 -8.81 9.64
N ARG A 27 -9.09 -8.87 9.14
CA ARG A 27 -9.36 -8.86 7.71
C ARG A 27 -10.01 -7.56 7.30
N PHE A 28 -9.50 -6.99 6.20
CA PHE A 28 -10.05 -5.80 5.58
C PHE A 28 -10.54 -6.09 4.17
N HIS A 29 -11.65 -5.47 3.84
CA HIS A 29 -12.11 -5.30 2.48
C HIS A 29 -11.79 -3.87 2.04
N ILE A 30 -10.99 -3.71 0.98
CA ILE A 30 -10.61 -2.42 0.43
C ILE A 30 -11.26 -2.30 -0.95
N GLY A 31 -12.21 -1.38 -1.07
CA GLY A 31 -12.94 -1.09 -2.30
C GLY A 31 -12.48 0.24 -2.90
N ARG A 32 -12.25 0.25 -4.21
CA ARG A 32 -11.97 1.48 -4.96
C ARG A 32 -13.22 1.96 -5.67
N LYS A 33 -13.52 3.24 -5.55
CA LYS A 33 -14.53 3.94 -6.33
C LYS A 33 -13.86 4.93 -7.27
N CYS A 34 -14.13 4.83 -8.56
CA CYS A 34 -13.70 5.83 -9.55
C CYS A 34 -14.86 6.77 -9.81
N PHE A 35 -14.62 8.06 -9.71
CA PHE A 35 -15.56 9.11 -10.08
C PHE A 35 -15.24 9.64 -11.47
N ASP A 36 -13.94 9.76 -11.80
CA ASP A 36 -13.40 10.12 -13.10
C ASP A 36 -12.03 9.45 -13.27
N LEU A 37 -11.39 9.64 -14.42
CA LEU A 37 -10.05 9.07 -14.70
C LEU A 37 -8.99 9.51 -13.69
N ASP A 38 -9.15 10.71 -13.12
CA ASP A 38 -8.21 11.34 -12.20
C ASP A 38 -8.76 11.54 -10.78
N GLU A 39 -10.02 11.14 -10.53
CA GLU A 39 -10.63 11.20 -9.20
C GLU A 39 -11.12 9.84 -8.77
N TYR A 40 -10.55 9.31 -7.68
CA TYR A 40 -10.99 8.09 -7.06
C TYR A 40 -10.74 8.10 -5.55
N SER A 41 -11.49 7.29 -4.85
CA SER A 41 -11.31 7.06 -3.42
C SER A 41 -11.26 5.56 -3.13
N PHE A 42 -10.76 5.24 -1.94
CA PHE A 42 -10.85 3.89 -1.39
C PHE A 42 -11.70 3.92 -0.14
N THR A 43 -12.47 2.85 0.05
CA THR A 43 -13.14 2.55 1.32
C THR A 43 -12.50 1.32 1.92
N VAL A 44 -12.25 1.35 3.23
CA VAL A 44 -11.64 0.25 3.99
C VAL A 44 -12.60 -0.17 5.07
N THR A 45 -13.05 -1.40 5.05
CA THR A 45 -13.96 -1.95 6.06
C THR A 45 -13.40 -3.25 6.61
N ASP A 46 -13.58 -3.50 7.91
CA ASP A 46 -13.31 -4.80 8.52
C ASP A 46 -14.56 -5.68 8.53
N ASP A 47 -14.41 -6.97 8.77
CA ASP A 47 -15.52 -7.93 8.82
C ASP A 47 -16.52 -7.62 9.95
N SER A 48 -16.12 -6.90 10.98
CA SER A 48 -16.97 -6.51 12.11
C SER A 48 -17.78 -5.23 11.86
N GLY A 49 -17.44 -4.46 10.83
CA GLY A 49 -18.00 -3.14 10.54
C GLY A 49 -17.59 -2.05 11.53
N LYS A 50 -16.62 -2.31 12.42
CA LYS A 50 -16.08 -1.31 13.34
C LYS A 50 -15.13 -0.34 12.67
N ILE A 51 -14.41 -0.80 11.65
CA ILE A 51 -13.53 0.02 10.85
C ILE A 51 -14.23 0.35 9.55
N ASN A 52 -14.37 1.63 9.27
CA ASN A 52 -14.93 2.17 8.03
C ASN A 52 -14.16 3.44 7.68
N TRP A 53 -13.00 3.27 7.08
CA TRP A 53 -12.13 4.36 6.70
C TRP A 53 -12.36 4.79 5.27
N GLU A 54 -12.10 6.06 5.00
CA GLU A 54 -12.11 6.61 3.65
C GLU A 54 -10.74 7.16 3.29
N ILE A 55 -10.26 6.82 2.11
CA ILE A 55 -9.00 7.33 1.57
C ILE A 55 -9.30 8.11 0.31
N ILE A 56 -9.12 9.42 0.40
CA ILE A 56 -9.47 10.35 -0.67
C ILE A 56 -8.20 10.80 -1.38
N MET A 57 -8.19 10.65 -2.70
CA MET A 57 -7.14 11.20 -3.52
C MET A 57 -7.39 12.71 -3.74
N TYR A 58 -6.37 13.48 -3.44
CA TYR A 58 -6.28 14.88 -3.80
C TYR A 58 -5.27 15.02 -4.94
N ASN A 59 -5.75 15.32 -6.14
CA ASN A 59 -4.89 15.67 -7.25
C ASN A 59 -4.86 17.20 -7.39
N PRO A 60 -3.86 17.90 -6.86
CA PRO A 60 -3.65 19.29 -7.19
C PRO A 60 -3.31 19.34 -8.67
N LEU A 61 -4.00 20.17 -9.44
CA LEU A 61 -3.99 20.32 -10.91
C LEU A 61 -2.61 20.37 -11.59
N ARG A 62 -1.53 20.38 -10.85
CA ARG A 62 -0.11 20.24 -11.29
C ARG A 62 0.77 19.85 -10.10
N GLY A 63 0.74 18.64 -9.62
CA GLY A 63 1.62 18.23 -8.52
C GLY A 63 1.51 16.76 -8.21
N ASP A 64 2.30 16.32 -7.24
CA ASP A 64 2.30 14.95 -6.77
C ASP A 64 0.94 14.57 -6.20
N ASN A 65 0.46 13.38 -6.52
CA ASN A 65 -0.78 12.84 -5.96
C ASN A 65 -0.65 12.73 -4.44
N LYS A 66 -1.71 13.17 -3.75
CA LYS A 66 -1.82 13.03 -2.29
C LYS A 66 -3.06 12.25 -1.93
N PHE A 67 -2.92 11.34 -0.99
CA PHE A 67 -4.05 10.60 -0.41
C PHE A 67 -4.13 10.94 1.07
N ARG A 68 -5.32 11.22 1.56
CA ARG A 68 -5.60 11.40 2.98
C ARG A 68 -6.40 10.22 3.48
N VAL A 69 -5.89 9.55 4.49
CA VAL A 69 -6.53 8.42 5.15
C VAL A 69 -7.34 8.96 6.32
N HIS A 70 -8.66 8.86 6.22
CA HIS A 70 -9.61 9.30 7.24
C HIS A 70 -10.11 8.09 8.04
N ASP A 71 -10.17 8.22 9.35
CA ASP A 71 -10.79 7.24 10.23
C ASP A 71 -12.32 7.36 10.22
N ASN A 72 -12.97 6.58 11.09
CA ASN A 72 -14.43 6.55 11.22
C ASN A 72 -15.04 7.90 11.62
N GLU A 73 -14.27 8.77 12.28
CA GLU A 73 -14.70 10.10 12.74
C GLU A 73 -14.37 11.18 11.72
N GLY A 74 -13.75 10.82 10.60
CA GLY A 74 -13.28 11.75 9.56
C GLY A 74 -11.98 12.47 9.92
N LYS A 75 -11.27 12.03 10.97
CA LYS A 75 -9.96 12.56 11.32
C LYS A 75 -8.90 11.99 10.39
N ILE A 76 -8.00 12.85 9.90
CA ILE A 76 -6.88 12.41 9.07
C ILE A 76 -5.83 11.75 9.97
N ILE A 77 -5.62 10.45 9.79
CA ILE A 77 -4.62 9.67 10.52
C ILE A 77 -3.27 9.67 9.83
N MET A 78 -3.24 9.72 8.49
CA MET A 78 -2.01 9.87 7.72
C MET A 78 -2.26 10.49 6.35
N THR A 79 -1.21 11.09 5.80
CA THR A 79 -1.13 11.60 4.43
C THR A 79 -0.10 10.79 3.65
N LEU A 80 -0.48 10.26 2.49
CA LEU A 80 0.40 9.57 1.54
C LEU A 80 0.68 10.53 0.40
N GLN A 81 1.94 10.74 0.07
CA GLN A 81 2.37 11.62 -1.02
C GLN A 81 3.17 10.84 -2.04
N GLU A 82 2.71 10.85 -3.29
CA GLU A 82 3.50 10.36 -4.42
C GLU A 82 4.58 11.39 -4.75
N SER A 83 5.79 10.94 -5.01
CA SER A 83 6.86 11.75 -5.57
C SER A 83 7.35 11.12 -6.87
N ASN A 84 7.25 11.87 -7.96
CA ASN A 84 7.78 11.47 -9.25
C ASN A 84 9.24 11.89 -9.33
N PHE A 85 10.17 10.97 -9.15
CA PHE A 85 11.56 11.19 -9.51
C PHE A 85 11.71 11.10 -11.03
N GLU A 86 11.85 12.26 -11.69
CA GLU A 86 11.82 12.44 -13.14
C GLU A 86 12.84 11.62 -13.96
N VAL A 87 13.84 11.01 -13.34
CA VAL A 87 14.96 10.44 -14.11
C VAL A 87 14.75 9.00 -14.56
N PHE A 88 13.87 8.20 -13.92
CA PHE A 88 13.66 6.79 -14.29
C PHE A 88 12.26 6.23 -14.02
N SER A 89 11.19 7.00 -14.15
CA SER A 89 9.79 6.52 -14.04
C SER A 89 9.50 5.63 -12.80
N ARG A 90 10.14 5.89 -11.68
CA ARG A 90 9.91 5.16 -10.43
C ARG A 90 8.98 5.97 -9.56
N SER A 91 7.72 5.59 -9.51
CA SER A 91 6.81 6.13 -8.50
C SER A 91 7.34 5.74 -7.11
N SER A 92 7.53 6.72 -6.27
CA SER A 92 7.81 6.54 -4.86
C SER A 92 6.74 7.24 -4.05
N TYR A 93 6.46 6.70 -2.88
CA TYR A 93 5.48 7.27 -1.96
C TYR A 93 6.15 7.50 -0.62
N ALA A 94 5.73 8.57 0.06
CA ALA A 94 6.07 8.84 1.45
C ALA A 94 4.79 8.95 2.27
N ALA A 95 4.80 8.41 3.48
CA ALA A 95 3.71 8.48 4.43
C ALA A 95 4.10 9.41 5.59
N TYR A 96 3.16 10.24 6.01
CA TYR A 96 3.34 11.22 7.08
C TYR A 96 2.17 11.13 8.07
N LYS A 97 2.41 11.41 9.34
CA LYS A 97 1.40 11.41 10.39
C LYS A 97 0.43 12.58 10.21
N GLY A 98 -0.87 12.30 10.29
CA GLY A 98 -1.93 13.31 10.18
C GLY A 98 -1.96 14.02 8.82
N ASP A 99 -2.40 15.27 8.78
CA ASP A 99 -2.42 16.13 7.58
C ASP A 99 -1.11 16.92 7.45
N SER A 100 -0.01 16.19 7.40
CA SER A 100 1.34 16.76 7.32
C SER A 100 2.11 16.18 6.13
N THR A 101 3.13 16.90 5.69
CA THR A 101 4.16 16.42 4.75
C THR A 101 5.55 16.89 5.21
N GLU A 102 5.68 17.26 6.49
CA GLU A 102 6.93 17.69 7.09
C GLU A 102 7.79 16.51 7.53
N GLU A 103 9.11 16.63 7.43
CA GLU A 103 10.05 15.55 7.77
C GLU A 103 9.90 15.04 9.22
N LYS A 104 9.53 15.91 10.16
CA LYS A 104 9.28 15.50 11.56
C LYS A 104 8.13 14.50 11.74
N ASP A 105 7.19 14.50 10.79
CA ASP A 105 5.99 13.65 10.79
C ASP A 105 6.12 12.46 9.83
N PHE A 106 7.31 12.28 9.23
CA PHE A 106 7.61 11.18 8.33
C PHE A 106 7.50 9.83 9.05
N LEU A 107 6.75 8.90 8.47
CA LEU A 107 6.54 7.56 9.00
C LEU A 107 7.35 6.50 8.25
N PHE A 108 7.21 6.46 6.93
CA PHE A 108 7.92 5.53 6.06
C PHE A 108 7.85 5.98 4.60
N SER A 109 8.66 5.37 3.77
CA SER A 109 8.54 5.52 2.31
C SER A 109 8.59 4.18 1.60
N VAL A 110 8.07 4.14 0.38
CA VAL A 110 8.18 3.01 -0.52
C VAL A 110 8.69 3.46 -1.88
N THR A 111 9.51 2.65 -2.50
CA THR A 111 10.00 2.86 -3.86
C THR A 111 9.67 1.64 -4.70
N ARG A 112 9.08 1.88 -5.85
CA ARG A 112 8.79 0.82 -6.82
C ARG A 112 10.07 0.32 -7.45
N THR A 113 10.24 -1.00 -7.48
CA THR A 113 11.30 -1.66 -8.23
C THR A 113 10.69 -2.44 -9.38
N TRP A 114 11.18 -2.21 -10.60
CA TRP A 114 10.75 -2.99 -11.75
C TRP A 114 11.43 -4.36 -11.72
N GLY A 115 10.61 -5.43 -11.57
CA GLY A 115 11.07 -6.80 -11.80
C GLY A 115 10.91 -7.18 -13.28
N LEU A 116 11.71 -8.12 -13.75
CA LEU A 116 11.53 -8.76 -15.06
C LEU A 116 10.20 -9.53 -15.05
N PHE A 117 9.36 -9.30 -16.07
CA PHE A 117 8.15 -10.08 -16.36
C PHE A 117 7.10 -10.16 -15.23
N TRP A 118 6.12 -9.26 -15.25
CA TRP A 118 4.86 -9.36 -14.49
C TRP A 118 4.96 -9.30 -12.95
N LYS A 119 6.09 -8.88 -12.41
CA LYS A 119 6.33 -8.70 -10.98
C LYS A 119 6.46 -7.22 -10.64
N CYS A 120 5.62 -6.73 -9.74
CA CYS A 120 5.73 -5.40 -9.15
C CYS A 120 6.18 -5.55 -7.71
N ASP A 121 7.36 -5.08 -7.40
CA ASP A 121 7.86 -5.07 -6.04
C ASP A 121 7.94 -3.63 -5.52
N LEU A 122 7.47 -3.39 -4.29
CA LEU A 122 7.75 -2.15 -3.57
C LEU A 122 8.75 -2.46 -2.45
N LYS A 123 9.78 -1.66 -2.33
CA LYS A 123 10.70 -1.69 -1.19
C LYS A 123 10.40 -0.53 -0.27
N GLY A 124 10.27 -0.83 1.00
CA GLY A 124 9.91 0.12 2.01
C GLY A 124 11.03 0.41 3.00
N TYR A 125 11.07 1.65 3.46
CA TYR A 125 12.12 2.23 4.28
C TYR A 125 11.51 2.99 5.46
N LEU A 126 11.93 2.66 6.65
CA LEU A 126 11.63 3.41 7.87
C LEU A 126 12.60 4.59 8.04
N PRO A 127 12.32 5.55 8.94
CA PRO A 127 13.21 6.68 9.18
C PRO A 127 14.65 6.28 9.45
N SER A 128 14.87 5.17 10.15
CA SER A 128 16.20 4.66 10.53
C SER A 128 17.02 4.10 9.37
N THR A 129 16.38 3.65 8.29
CA THR A 129 17.02 2.98 7.14
C THR A 129 16.99 3.77 5.86
N LYS A 130 16.26 4.90 5.84
CA LYS A 130 16.08 5.75 4.66
C LYS A 130 17.41 6.17 4.00
N GLU A 131 18.47 6.33 4.78
CA GLU A 131 19.79 6.76 4.30
C GLU A 131 20.77 5.59 4.06
N GLU A 132 20.42 4.36 4.42
CA GLU A 132 21.27 3.20 4.22
C GLU A 132 21.31 2.74 2.76
N LYS A 133 22.49 2.77 2.13
CA LYS A 133 22.66 2.27 0.77
C LYS A 133 22.38 0.77 0.70
N GLY A 134 21.26 0.39 0.04
CA GLY A 134 20.92 -1.01 -0.25
C GLY A 134 20.15 -1.73 0.87
N GLY A 135 19.80 -1.06 1.97
CA GLY A 135 18.88 -1.57 2.99
C GLY A 135 17.42 -1.36 2.58
N PHE A 136 16.53 -2.17 3.12
CA PHE A 136 15.08 -1.96 3.17
C PHE A 136 14.55 -2.67 4.42
N ASP A 137 13.43 -2.21 4.97
CA ASP A 137 12.83 -2.81 6.18
C ASP A 137 11.75 -3.82 5.85
N PHE A 138 11.02 -3.56 4.76
CA PHE A 138 9.95 -4.43 4.26
C PHE A 138 9.88 -4.40 2.74
N GLU A 139 9.26 -5.42 2.19
CA GLU A 139 8.96 -5.52 0.75
C GLU A 139 7.52 -5.94 0.53
N VAL A 140 6.90 -5.36 -0.50
CA VAL A 140 5.64 -5.82 -1.05
C VAL A 140 5.96 -6.56 -2.33
N VAL A 141 5.62 -7.84 -2.36
CA VAL A 141 5.80 -8.70 -3.53
C VAL A 141 4.44 -9.00 -4.11
N ALA A 142 4.24 -8.65 -5.36
CA ALA A 142 2.97 -8.87 -6.01
C ALA A 142 3.11 -9.66 -7.31
N PHE A 143 2.17 -10.55 -7.52
CA PHE A 143 2.06 -11.39 -8.70
C PHE A 143 0.85 -10.98 -9.53
N TRP A 144 1.08 -10.31 -10.65
CA TRP A 144 0.01 -9.83 -11.52
C TRP A 144 -0.92 -10.93 -12.04
N LEU A 145 -0.38 -12.12 -12.27
CA LEU A 145 -1.16 -13.25 -12.77
C LEU A 145 -2.17 -13.78 -11.74
N ASN A 146 -1.76 -13.86 -10.49
CA ASN A 146 -2.59 -14.38 -9.40
C ASN A 146 -3.38 -13.29 -8.71
N LYS A 147 -3.02 -12.01 -8.98
CA LYS A 147 -3.62 -10.83 -8.33
C LYS A 147 -3.46 -10.84 -6.80
N ASP A 148 -2.42 -11.50 -6.32
CA ASP A 148 -2.08 -11.60 -4.91
C ASP A 148 -0.91 -10.69 -4.60
N PHE A 149 -0.85 -10.17 -3.39
CA PHE A 149 0.33 -9.48 -2.88
C PHE A 149 0.64 -9.96 -1.47
N VAL A 150 1.93 -9.95 -1.14
CA VAL A 150 2.43 -10.35 0.17
C VAL A 150 3.34 -9.25 0.69
N VAL A 151 3.16 -8.85 1.94
CA VAL A 151 4.08 -7.93 2.62
C VAL A 151 5.00 -8.75 3.52
N LYS A 152 6.30 -8.56 3.34
CA LYS A 152 7.34 -9.24 4.13
C LYS A 152 8.24 -8.24 4.80
N GLN A 153 8.57 -8.49 6.05
CA GLN A 153 9.63 -7.78 6.75
C GLN A 153 11.01 -8.28 6.29
N LYS A 154 12.04 -7.45 6.42
CA LYS A 154 13.43 -7.86 6.25
C LYS A 154 13.72 -9.11 7.11
N GLY A 155 14.19 -10.17 6.47
CA GLY A 155 14.32 -11.48 7.13
C GLY A 155 13.24 -12.50 6.73
N GLY A 156 12.26 -12.10 5.92
CA GLY A 156 11.32 -13.02 5.26
C GLY A 156 10.04 -13.30 6.05
N HIS A 157 9.85 -12.67 7.23
CA HIS A 157 8.61 -12.83 8.00
C HIS A 157 7.44 -12.19 7.25
N VAL A 158 6.37 -12.96 7.03
CA VAL A 158 5.15 -12.51 6.33
C VAL A 158 4.29 -11.73 7.31
N LEU A 159 3.97 -10.48 6.97
CA LEU A 159 3.11 -9.59 7.76
C LEU A 159 1.67 -9.61 7.25
N VAL A 160 1.49 -9.87 5.95
CA VAL A 160 0.21 -9.74 5.27
C VAL A 160 0.12 -10.71 4.12
N ASP A 161 -1.06 -11.25 3.95
CA ASP A 161 -1.52 -11.95 2.75
C ASP A 161 -2.71 -11.17 2.15
N GLY A 162 -2.58 -10.73 0.89
CA GLY A 162 -3.60 -9.97 0.21
C GLY A 162 -4.00 -10.62 -1.11
N TYR A 163 -5.30 -10.60 -1.43
CA TYR A 163 -5.81 -11.15 -2.68
C TYR A 163 -6.93 -10.28 -3.27
N PHE A 164 -6.95 -10.24 -4.58
CA PHE A 164 -7.95 -9.50 -5.34
C PHE A 164 -9.27 -10.26 -5.38
N VAL A 165 -10.38 -9.57 -5.10
CA VAL A 165 -11.71 -10.18 -5.04
C VAL A 165 -12.49 -10.01 -6.33
N GLY A 166 -12.35 -8.89 -7.03
CA GLY A 166 -13.09 -8.65 -8.27
C GLY A 166 -12.98 -7.21 -8.78
N GLY A 167 -13.54 -6.99 -9.98
CA GLY A 167 -13.59 -5.68 -10.62
C GLY A 167 -12.65 -5.53 -11.83
N ASN A 168 -12.66 -4.34 -12.42
CA ASN A 168 -11.85 -4.01 -13.58
C ASN A 168 -10.66 -3.13 -13.15
N TRP A 169 -9.44 -3.58 -13.40
CA TRP A 169 -8.23 -2.84 -13.05
C TRP A 169 -8.12 -1.50 -13.77
N ILE A 170 -8.67 -1.43 -14.98
CA ILE A 170 -8.60 -0.26 -15.86
C ILE A 170 -9.98 0.40 -15.90
N GLY A 171 -10.16 1.45 -15.10
CA GLY A 171 -11.33 2.35 -15.23
C GLY A 171 -12.62 1.91 -14.55
N GLY A 172 -12.59 0.93 -13.62
CA GLY A 172 -13.78 0.46 -12.91
C GLY A 172 -13.62 0.36 -11.40
N SER A 173 -14.69 -0.03 -10.73
CA SER A 173 -14.65 -0.41 -9.31
C SER A 173 -13.86 -1.71 -9.17
N SER A 174 -12.87 -1.73 -8.32
CA SER A 174 -12.08 -2.91 -7.98
C SER A 174 -12.02 -3.06 -6.47
N SER A 175 -11.93 -4.29 -6.01
CA SER A 175 -11.80 -4.57 -4.58
C SER A 175 -10.84 -5.71 -4.31
N PHE A 176 -10.26 -5.70 -3.13
CA PHE A 176 -9.36 -6.73 -2.65
C PHE A 176 -9.48 -6.90 -1.14
N ASN A 177 -9.18 -8.10 -0.68
CA ASN A 177 -9.11 -8.43 0.72
C ASN A 177 -7.66 -8.46 1.18
N VAL A 178 -7.45 -8.04 2.42
CA VAL A 178 -6.16 -7.99 3.07
C VAL A 178 -6.30 -8.66 4.42
N ILE A 179 -5.47 -9.67 4.69
CA ILE A 179 -5.40 -10.34 5.97
C ILE A 179 -4.12 -9.88 6.66
N VAL A 180 -4.27 -9.15 7.75
CA VAL A 180 -3.16 -8.60 8.54
C VAL A 180 -2.89 -9.51 9.72
N SER A 181 -1.65 -9.94 9.88
CA SER A 181 -1.24 -10.78 11.00
C SER A 181 -1.41 -10.08 12.35
N SER A 182 -1.58 -10.86 13.41
CA SER A 182 -1.66 -10.35 14.79
C SER A 182 -0.45 -9.47 15.14
N ASN A 183 -0.69 -8.43 15.93
CA ASN A 183 0.33 -7.46 16.39
C ASN A 183 1.07 -6.70 15.27
N VAL A 184 0.50 -6.65 14.08
CA VAL A 184 0.97 -5.80 12.98
C VAL A 184 0.07 -4.57 12.88
N ASP A 185 0.67 -3.41 12.71
CA ASP A 185 -0.01 -2.13 12.50
C ASP A 185 -0.83 -2.16 11.21
N TYR A 186 -2.14 -2.30 11.33
CA TYR A 186 -3.02 -2.42 10.18
C TYR A 186 -3.17 -1.10 9.40
N ALA A 187 -2.96 0.07 10.04
CA ALA A 187 -2.98 1.35 9.33
C ALA A 187 -1.82 1.45 8.35
N PHE A 188 -0.63 0.99 8.76
CA PHE A 188 0.52 0.84 7.88
C PHE A 188 0.23 -0.07 6.68
N ILE A 189 -0.40 -1.21 6.92
CA ILE A 189 -0.73 -2.18 5.87
C ILE A 189 -1.76 -1.63 4.87
N VAL A 190 -2.79 -0.95 5.37
CA VAL A 190 -3.79 -0.27 4.52
C VAL A 190 -3.11 0.75 3.60
N ALA A 191 -2.18 1.55 4.15
CA ALA A 191 -1.42 2.50 3.34
C ALA A 191 -0.59 1.82 2.24
N LEU A 192 0.11 0.72 2.57
CA LEU A 192 0.88 -0.05 1.59
C LEU A 192 -0.01 -0.62 0.47
N ALA A 193 -1.17 -1.14 0.83
CA ALA A 193 -2.13 -1.67 -0.12
C ALA A 193 -2.61 -0.60 -1.11
N VAL A 194 -2.92 0.60 -0.62
CA VAL A 194 -3.33 1.74 -1.46
C VAL A 194 -2.20 2.18 -2.39
N MET A 195 -0.99 2.36 -1.86
CA MET A 195 0.19 2.74 -2.65
C MET A 195 0.49 1.71 -3.74
N PHE A 196 0.38 0.42 -3.40
CA PHE A 196 0.55 -0.67 -4.36
C PHE A 196 -0.51 -0.59 -5.47
N PHE A 197 -1.77 -0.40 -5.10
CA PHE A 197 -2.87 -0.31 -6.04
C PHE A 197 -2.72 0.87 -6.99
N ASP A 198 -2.41 2.05 -6.46
CA ASP A 198 -2.21 3.27 -7.24
C ASP A 198 -1.04 3.14 -8.21
N SER A 199 0.10 2.65 -7.73
CA SER A 199 1.28 2.41 -8.57
C SER A 199 1.02 1.42 -9.71
N SER A 200 0.11 0.48 -9.48
CA SER A 200 -0.27 -0.54 -10.46
C SER A 200 -1.12 0.04 -11.60
N ILE A 201 -1.99 1.01 -11.28
CA ILE A 201 -2.86 1.66 -12.25
C ILE A 201 -2.08 2.64 -13.14
N GLY A 202 -1.16 3.40 -12.56
CA GLY A 202 -0.30 4.31 -13.32
C GLY A 202 0.43 3.60 -14.46
N SER A 203 0.85 2.36 -14.24
CA SER A 203 1.48 1.54 -15.28
C SER A 203 0.52 1.15 -16.40
N ALA A 204 -0.72 0.81 -16.07
CA ALA A 204 -1.72 0.45 -17.08
C ALA A 204 -2.14 1.65 -17.95
N ARG A 205 -2.03 2.88 -17.44
CA ARG A 205 -2.26 4.11 -18.21
C ARG A 205 -1.17 4.33 -19.25
N VAL A 206 0.11 4.17 -18.89
CA VAL A 206 1.24 4.31 -19.81
C VAL A 206 1.12 3.36 -21.01
N TRP A 207 0.68 2.11 -20.77
CA TRP A 207 0.48 1.13 -21.85
C TRP A 207 -0.69 1.47 -22.79
N LYS A 208 -1.68 2.20 -22.31
CA LYS A 208 -2.84 2.61 -23.12
C LYS A 208 -2.53 3.77 -24.05
N ASP A 209 -1.63 4.66 -23.62
CA ASP A 209 -1.23 5.85 -24.38
C ASP A 209 -0.13 5.57 -25.43
N HIS A 210 0.55 4.39 -25.37
CA HIS A 210 1.55 3.95 -26.33
C HIS A 210 1.31 2.50 -26.79
N PRO A 211 0.19 2.21 -27.48
CA PRO A 211 -0.11 0.85 -27.95
C PRO A 211 0.82 0.36 -29.08
N ASP A 212 1.54 1.26 -29.75
CA ASP A 212 2.29 0.97 -30.98
C ASP A 212 3.75 0.57 -30.75
N ASP A 213 4.28 0.64 -29.53
CA ASP A 213 5.67 0.29 -29.22
C ASP A 213 5.94 -1.22 -29.07
N ILE A 214 4.93 -2.08 -29.30
CA ILE A 214 5.03 -3.54 -29.10
C ILE A 214 5.26 -4.32 -30.41
N VAL A 215 5.28 -3.66 -31.57
CA VAL A 215 5.44 -4.35 -32.85
C VAL A 215 6.64 -3.79 -33.60
N SER A 216 7.83 -4.21 -33.22
CA SER A 216 8.97 -4.37 -34.13
C SER A 216 10.13 -5.09 -33.42
N ASP A 217 10.27 -6.33 -33.73
CA ASP A 217 11.36 -7.27 -33.96
C ASP A 217 11.19 -8.62 -33.29
#